data_3db7215fba23ef855dc51259bb8f5dfb
#
_entry.id   3db7215fba23ef855dc51259bb8f5dfb
#
_cell.length_a   1.000
_cell.length_b   1.000
_cell.length_c   1.000
_cell.angle_alpha   90.00
_cell.angle_beta   90.00
_cell.angle_gamma   90.00
#
_symmetry.space_group_name_H-M   'P 1'
#
loop_
_entity.id
_entity.type
_entity.pdbx_description
1 polymer ?
#
loop_
_entity_poly.entity_id
_entity_poly.type
_entity_poly.pdbx_seq_one_letter_code
_entity_poly.pdbx_strand_id
1 'polypeptide(L)'
;ADQIMMKGVSLGGTSVFPNDEIINISQLNGVALVGGIGNFSKVDLSKALAGKRASVGAGIGNTTETISGSCSPKDFETMMQLTYLTFTSPRKDNEAFESYKNRLKAQLQNSDANPMTAFSDTVTRALYGDHPRAIKLKESMVDQIDYDRILEMYKDRYKDASDFTFYL
;
A
#
# COMPACT_ATOMS: atom_id res chain seq x y z
N ALA A 1 -17.26 23.58 6.56
CA ALA A 1 -16.91 22.68 7.66
C ALA A 1 -15.40 22.64 7.74
N ASP A 2 -14.84 22.97 8.89
CA ASP A 2 -13.40 23.02 9.09
C ASP A 2 -12.80 21.62 8.98
N GLN A 3 -11.73 21.50 8.24
CA GLN A 3 -11.01 20.26 8.01
C GLN A 3 -9.52 20.51 8.17
N ILE A 4 -8.85 19.64 8.92
CA ILE A 4 -7.40 19.60 9.00
C ILE A 4 -6.91 18.53 8.02
N MET A 5 -5.93 18.88 7.22
CA MET A 5 -5.26 17.96 6.31
C MET A 5 -3.80 17.82 6.69
N MET A 6 -3.29 16.60 6.69
CA MET A 6 -1.88 16.30 6.95
C MET A 6 -1.29 15.57 5.76
N LYS A 7 -0.04 15.92 5.42
CA LYS A 7 0.76 15.18 4.46
C LYS A 7 2.19 15.08 4.96
N GLY A 8 2.71 13.88 5.04
CA GLY A 8 4.13 13.59 5.27
C GLY A 8 4.75 13.00 4.00
N VAL A 9 5.97 13.38 3.68
CA VAL A 9 6.73 12.89 2.52
C VAL A 9 8.16 12.59 2.95
N SER A 10 8.65 11.40 2.55
CA SER A 10 10.05 10.99 2.65
C SER A 10 10.57 10.56 1.29
N LEU A 11 11.88 10.52 1.11
CA LEU A 11 12.56 10.09 -0.13
C LEU A 11 13.03 8.63 0.00
N GLY A 12 12.93 7.89 -1.12
CA GLY A 12 13.35 6.48 -1.20
C GLY A 12 12.40 5.68 -2.11
N GLY A 13 11.21 5.45 -1.65
CA GLY A 13 10.18 4.71 -2.40
C GLY A 13 10.59 3.27 -2.70
N THR A 14 10.03 2.72 -3.74
CA THR A 14 10.39 1.37 -4.21
C THR A 14 11.73 1.32 -4.95
N SER A 15 12.33 2.49 -5.27
CA SER A 15 13.62 2.56 -5.97
C SER A 15 14.79 1.99 -5.16
N VAL A 16 14.65 1.90 -3.84
CA VAL A 16 15.68 1.35 -2.95
C VAL A 16 15.72 -0.19 -2.93
N PHE A 17 14.69 -0.84 -3.46
CA PHE A 17 14.62 -2.30 -3.51
C PHE A 17 15.15 -2.84 -4.84
N PRO A 18 15.81 -4.00 -4.85
CA PRO A 18 16.35 -4.60 -6.07
C PRO A 18 15.24 -5.11 -7.01
N ASN A 19 15.58 -5.29 -8.30
CA ASN A 19 14.60 -5.63 -9.34
C ASN A 19 14.05 -7.06 -9.26
N ASP A 20 14.73 -7.98 -8.59
CA ASP A 20 14.24 -9.34 -8.33
C ASP A 20 13.06 -9.39 -7.35
N GLU A 21 12.84 -8.31 -6.59
CA GLU A 21 11.69 -8.13 -5.70
C GLU A 21 10.45 -7.54 -6.39
N ILE A 22 10.43 -7.46 -7.73
CA ILE A 22 9.40 -6.70 -8.46
C ILE A 22 7.97 -7.18 -8.18
N ILE A 23 7.76 -8.47 -7.93
CA ILE A 23 6.44 -9.01 -7.59
C ILE A 23 5.97 -8.43 -6.25
N ASN A 24 6.82 -8.46 -5.22
CA ASN A 24 6.52 -7.89 -3.90
C ASN A 24 6.34 -6.38 -3.98
N ILE A 25 7.24 -5.69 -4.71
CA ILE A 25 7.18 -4.24 -4.94
C ILE A 25 5.84 -3.85 -5.58
N SER A 26 5.38 -4.59 -6.59
CA SER A 26 4.12 -4.29 -7.29
C SER A 26 2.88 -4.41 -6.41
N GLN A 27 2.97 -5.22 -5.34
CA GLN A 27 1.87 -5.49 -4.41
C GLN A 27 2.04 -4.80 -3.04
N LEU A 28 3.14 -4.07 -2.84
CA LEU A 28 3.50 -3.47 -1.56
C LEU A 28 2.37 -2.63 -0.95
N ASN A 29 1.80 -1.70 -1.72
CA ASN A 29 0.71 -0.84 -1.25
C ASN A 29 -0.62 -1.60 -1.01
N GLY A 30 -0.87 -2.67 -1.76
CA GLY A 30 -2.10 -3.47 -1.61
C GLY A 30 -2.07 -4.40 -0.41
N VAL A 31 -0.88 -4.91 -0.08
CA VAL A 31 -0.69 -5.99 0.89
C VAL A 31 -0.22 -5.51 2.26
N ALA A 32 0.66 -4.49 2.33
CA ALA A 32 1.30 -4.09 3.57
C ALA A 32 0.33 -3.85 4.74
N LEU A 33 -0.79 -3.19 4.47
CA LEU A 33 -1.81 -2.89 5.48
C LEU A 33 -3.11 -3.68 5.27
N VAL A 34 -3.06 -4.82 4.56
CA VAL A 34 -4.25 -5.63 4.29
C VAL A 34 -4.88 -6.18 5.57
N GLY A 35 -4.06 -6.54 6.55
CA GLY A 35 -4.48 -7.03 7.86
C GLY A 35 -4.99 -5.98 8.83
N GLY A 36 -4.83 -4.68 8.49
CA GLY A 36 -5.16 -3.57 9.38
C GLY A 36 -3.95 -2.97 10.09
N ILE A 37 -4.17 -2.29 11.21
CA ILE A 37 -3.13 -1.60 12.02
C ILE A 37 -3.35 -1.84 13.51
N GLY A 38 -2.28 -1.91 14.28
CA GLY A 38 -2.33 -2.21 15.71
C GLY A 38 -3.04 -3.52 15.99
N ASN A 39 -4.02 -3.49 16.88
CA ASN A 39 -4.87 -4.64 17.21
C ASN A 39 -6.16 -4.70 16.37
N PHE A 40 -6.34 -3.78 15.43
CA PHE A 40 -7.57 -3.65 14.67
C PHE A 40 -7.44 -4.28 13.28
N SER A 41 -8.35 -5.20 12.94
CA SER A 41 -8.63 -5.52 11.56
C SER A 41 -9.22 -4.30 10.83
N LYS A 42 -9.27 -4.31 9.51
CA LYS A 42 -9.93 -3.21 8.75
C LYS A 42 -11.39 -3.03 9.17
N VAL A 43 -12.09 -4.12 9.46
CA VAL A 43 -13.50 -4.09 9.89
C VAL A 43 -13.63 -3.49 11.29
N ASP A 44 -12.78 -3.93 12.22
CA ASP A 44 -12.83 -3.43 13.60
C ASP A 44 -12.40 -1.96 13.68
N LEU A 45 -11.40 -1.57 12.87
CA LEU A 45 -11.00 -0.18 12.75
C LEU A 45 -12.14 0.70 12.24
N SER A 46 -12.87 0.24 11.22
CA SER A 46 -14.05 0.95 10.72
C SER A 46 -15.14 1.11 11.78
N LYS A 47 -15.37 0.07 12.59
CA LYS A 47 -16.31 0.15 13.72
C LYS A 47 -15.83 1.11 14.81
N ALA A 48 -14.54 1.06 15.18
CA ALA A 48 -13.95 1.93 16.18
C ALA A 48 -13.99 3.42 15.78
N LEU A 49 -13.92 3.69 14.48
CA LEU A 49 -14.00 5.03 13.91
C LEU A 49 -15.43 5.49 13.59
N ALA A 50 -16.45 4.70 13.91
CA ALA A 50 -17.85 5.08 13.67
C ALA A 50 -18.18 6.39 14.40
N GLY A 51 -18.71 7.37 13.66
CA GLY A 51 -19.01 8.71 14.17
C GLY A 51 -17.82 9.67 14.28
N LYS A 52 -16.60 9.23 13.99
CA LYS A 52 -15.40 10.07 13.87
C LYS A 52 -15.14 10.46 12.43
N ARG A 53 -14.59 11.66 12.24
CA ARG A 53 -14.17 12.18 10.93
C ARG A 53 -12.64 12.27 10.92
N ALA A 54 -11.99 11.12 10.91
CA ALA A 54 -10.54 10.99 10.83
C ALA A 54 -10.17 9.84 9.91
N SER A 55 -9.18 10.06 9.05
CA SER A 55 -8.63 9.03 8.16
C SER A 55 -7.13 9.25 7.98
N VAL A 56 -6.39 8.15 7.83
CA VAL A 56 -4.97 8.15 7.50
C VAL A 56 -4.71 7.06 6.47
N GLY A 57 -3.87 7.36 5.50
CA GLY A 57 -3.40 6.42 4.50
C GLY A 57 -1.90 6.56 4.27
N ALA A 58 -1.23 5.45 4.08
CA ALA A 58 0.18 5.37 3.71
C ALA A 58 0.32 4.90 2.27
N GLY A 59 1.37 5.36 1.59
CA GLY A 59 1.68 4.96 0.22
C GLY A 59 3.17 5.01 -0.07
N ILE A 60 3.66 4.02 -0.80
CA ILE A 60 5.05 3.95 -1.26
C ILE A 60 5.03 4.07 -2.78
N GLY A 61 5.55 5.20 -3.28
CA GLY A 61 5.72 5.47 -4.71
C GLY A 61 7.06 4.94 -5.23
N ASN A 62 7.43 5.34 -6.43
CA ASN A 62 8.71 4.90 -7.01
C ASN A 62 9.91 5.47 -6.26
N THR A 63 9.86 6.74 -5.87
CA THR A 63 10.97 7.49 -5.26
C THR A 63 10.62 8.16 -3.93
N THR A 64 9.41 8.02 -3.46
CA THR A 64 8.93 8.66 -2.22
C THR A 64 8.01 7.75 -1.44
N GLU A 65 8.04 7.88 -0.11
CA GLU A 65 6.98 7.43 0.79
C GLU A 65 6.09 8.60 1.15
N THR A 66 4.81 8.34 1.29
CA THR A 66 3.84 9.36 1.69
C THR A 66 2.92 8.83 2.78
N ILE A 67 2.57 9.70 3.71
CA ILE A 67 1.47 9.51 4.62
C ILE A 67 0.53 10.70 4.49
N SER A 68 -0.75 10.45 4.41
CA SER A 68 -1.77 11.50 4.29
C SER A 68 -2.86 11.26 5.31
N GLY A 69 -3.33 12.33 5.92
CA GLY A 69 -4.42 12.27 6.87
C GLY A 69 -5.41 13.42 6.66
N SER A 70 -6.63 13.19 7.06
CA SER A 70 -7.63 14.26 7.16
C SER A 70 -8.56 14.01 8.35
N CYS A 71 -8.96 15.09 9.02
CA CYS A 71 -9.89 14.99 10.13
C CYS A 71 -10.69 16.28 10.33
N SER A 72 -11.76 16.19 11.13
CA SER A 72 -12.36 17.37 11.75
C SER A 72 -11.47 17.87 12.90
N PRO A 73 -11.52 19.15 13.29
CA PRO A 73 -10.70 19.67 14.41
C PRO A 73 -10.85 18.87 15.72
N LYS A 74 -12.07 18.42 16.03
CA LYS A 74 -12.36 17.60 17.23
C LYS A 74 -11.75 16.20 17.20
N ASP A 75 -11.46 15.67 16.00
CA ASP A 75 -10.95 14.31 15.78
C ASP A 75 -9.43 14.31 15.48
N PHE A 76 -8.74 15.43 15.68
CA PHE A 76 -7.31 15.59 15.41
C PHE A 76 -6.46 14.54 16.14
N GLU A 77 -6.73 14.34 17.43
CA GLU A 77 -6.05 13.31 18.23
C GLU A 77 -6.22 11.92 17.61
N THR A 78 -7.43 11.58 17.15
CA THR A 78 -7.68 10.29 16.48
C THR A 78 -6.86 10.16 15.20
N MET A 79 -6.73 11.22 14.40
CA MET A 79 -5.87 11.21 13.22
C MET A 79 -4.39 10.97 13.60
N MET A 80 -3.90 11.59 14.66
CA MET A 80 -2.52 11.39 15.12
C MET A 80 -2.29 9.97 15.65
N GLN A 81 -3.25 9.40 16.38
CA GLN A 81 -3.22 7.99 16.82
C GLN A 81 -3.18 7.03 15.64
N LEU A 82 -3.99 7.25 14.62
CA LEU A 82 -3.96 6.46 13.37
C LEU A 82 -2.62 6.59 12.65
N THR A 83 -2.07 7.80 12.60
CA THR A 83 -0.75 8.05 12.03
C THR A 83 0.33 7.25 12.76
N TYR A 84 0.34 7.32 14.08
CA TYR A 84 1.27 6.55 14.91
C TYR A 84 1.17 5.03 14.65
N LEU A 85 -0.04 4.47 14.65
CA LEU A 85 -0.25 3.04 14.38
C LEU A 85 0.17 2.66 12.95
N THR A 86 -0.02 3.54 11.98
CA THR A 86 0.38 3.32 10.59
C THR A 86 1.90 3.21 10.45
N PHE A 87 2.66 4.01 11.20
CA PHE A 87 4.12 3.92 11.26
C PHE A 87 4.61 2.68 12.00
N THR A 88 4.02 2.40 13.17
CA THR A 88 4.64 1.48 14.15
C THR A 88 4.07 0.06 14.13
N SER A 89 2.85 -0.11 13.65
CA SER A 89 2.08 -1.33 13.94
C SER A 89 1.26 -1.87 12.75
N PRO A 90 1.90 -2.13 11.59
CA PRO A 90 1.21 -2.87 10.53
C PRO A 90 0.84 -4.27 11.06
N ARG A 91 -0.45 -4.63 10.98
CA ARG A 91 -0.97 -5.89 11.50
C ARG A 91 -0.86 -6.98 10.43
N LYS A 92 -0.23 -8.11 10.80
CA LYS A 92 -0.25 -9.31 9.95
C LYS A 92 -1.56 -10.07 10.15
N ASP A 93 -2.21 -10.44 9.03
CA ASP A 93 -3.43 -11.24 9.01
C ASP A 93 -3.42 -12.14 7.77
N ASN A 94 -3.14 -13.42 7.98
CA ASN A 94 -3.01 -14.37 6.87
C ASN A 94 -4.34 -14.62 6.14
N GLU A 95 -5.48 -14.58 6.84
CA GLU A 95 -6.79 -14.77 6.21
C GLU A 95 -7.13 -13.57 5.30
N ALA A 96 -6.85 -12.36 5.76
CA ALA A 96 -7.02 -11.16 4.95
C ALA A 96 -6.10 -11.18 3.73
N PHE A 97 -4.87 -11.69 3.87
CA PHE A 97 -3.93 -11.83 2.76
C PHE A 97 -4.38 -12.87 1.75
N GLU A 98 -4.85 -14.06 2.18
CA GLU A 98 -5.39 -15.06 1.27
C GLU A 98 -6.63 -14.56 0.52
N SER A 99 -7.51 -13.84 1.21
CA SER A 99 -8.67 -13.18 0.58
C SER A 99 -8.23 -12.13 -0.46
N TYR A 100 -7.16 -11.41 -0.19
CA TYR A 100 -6.56 -10.47 -1.15
C TYR A 100 -6.04 -11.20 -2.39
N LYS A 101 -5.23 -12.26 -2.24
CA LYS A 101 -4.71 -13.05 -3.36
C LYS A 101 -5.83 -13.61 -4.25
N ASN A 102 -6.87 -14.17 -3.64
CA ASN A 102 -8.01 -14.73 -4.39
C ASN A 102 -8.72 -13.66 -5.24
N ARG A 103 -8.94 -12.47 -4.68
CA ARG A 103 -9.52 -11.35 -5.45
C ARG A 103 -8.59 -10.88 -6.57
N LEU A 104 -7.29 -10.80 -6.28
CA LEU A 104 -6.28 -10.40 -7.27
C LEU A 104 -6.21 -11.40 -8.44
N LYS A 105 -6.22 -12.72 -8.16
CA LYS A 105 -6.28 -13.76 -9.20
C LYS A 105 -7.52 -13.58 -10.09
N ALA A 106 -8.70 -13.47 -9.50
CA ALA A 106 -9.94 -13.25 -10.25
C ALA A 106 -9.90 -11.97 -11.10
N GLN A 107 -9.33 -10.88 -10.56
CA GLN A 107 -9.17 -9.63 -11.30
C GLN A 107 -8.23 -9.79 -12.49
N LEU A 108 -7.10 -10.49 -12.31
CA LEU A 108 -6.11 -10.71 -13.38
C LEU A 108 -6.70 -11.61 -14.48
N GLN A 109 -7.40 -12.68 -14.14
CA GLN A 109 -8.10 -13.54 -15.12
C GLN A 109 -9.08 -12.73 -15.96
N ASN A 110 -9.89 -11.86 -15.34
CA ASN A 110 -10.83 -10.99 -16.07
C ASN A 110 -10.11 -9.96 -16.94
N SER A 111 -8.98 -9.44 -16.46
CA SER A 111 -8.16 -8.45 -17.19
C SER A 111 -7.54 -9.07 -18.45
N ASP A 112 -7.06 -10.31 -18.38
CA ASP A 112 -6.43 -10.98 -19.50
C ASP A 112 -7.42 -11.29 -20.66
N ALA A 113 -8.71 -11.36 -20.38
CA ALA A 113 -9.77 -11.49 -21.38
C ALA A 113 -10.06 -10.16 -22.11
N ASN A 114 -9.50 -9.03 -21.69
CA ASN A 114 -9.77 -7.72 -22.29
C ASN A 114 -8.76 -7.42 -23.41
N PRO A 115 -9.20 -7.20 -24.69
CA PRO A 115 -8.30 -6.91 -25.80
C PRO A 115 -7.45 -5.64 -25.60
N MET A 116 -7.96 -4.64 -24.90
CA MET A 116 -7.21 -3.41 -24.59
C MET A 116 -6.02 -3.70 -23.67
N THR A 117 -6.14 -4.67 -22.79
CA THR A 117 -5.05 -5.12 -21.92
C THR A 117 -3.92 -5.74 -22.76
N ALA A 118 -4.25 -6.62 -23.72
CA ALA A 118 -3.27 -7.22 -24.61
C ALA A 118 -2.55 -6.16 -25.49
N PHE A 119 -3.29 -5.16 -25.96
CA PHE A 119 -2.72 -4.02 -26.67
C PHE A 119 -1.75 -3.23 -25.80
N SER A 120 -2.17 -2.85 -24.57
CA SER A 120 -1.32 -2.10 -23.62
C SER A 120 -0.04 -2.87 -23.27
N ASP A 121 -0.13 -4.18 -23.08
CA ASP A 121 1.03 -5.04 -22.80
C ASP A 121 2.02 -5.08 -23.98
N THR A 122 1.49 -5.12 -25.20
CA THR A 122 2.31 -5.07 -26.42
C THR A 122 3.04 -3.74 -26.54
N VAL A 123 2.34 -2.63 -26.30
CA VAL A 123 2.94 -1.28 -26.31
C VAL A 123 4.00 -1.15 -25.22
N THR A 124 3.72 -1.61 -24.00
CA THR A 124 4.67 -1.57 -22.88
C THR A 124 5.94 -2.36 -23.21
N ARG A 125 5.78 -3.56 -23.78
CA ARG A 125 6.93 -4.37 -24.20
C ARG A 125 7.73 -3.71 -25.35
N ALA A 126 7.05 -3.07 -26.29
CA ALA A 126 7.71 -2.36 -27.39
C ALA A 126 8.51 -1.15 -26.90
N LEU A 127 8.03 -0.44 -25.87
CA LEU A 127 8.69 0.76 -25.32
C LEU A 127 9.81 0.42 -24.34
N TYR A 128 9.62 -0.58 -23.48
CA TYR A 128 10.52 -0.86 -22.34
C TYR A 128 11.26 -2.19 -22.46
N GLY A 129 10.99 -2.99 -23.52
CA GLY A 129 11.56 -4.32 -23.67
C GLY A 129 11.16 -5.25 -22.51
N ASP A 130 12.10 -6.08 -22.09
CA ASP A 130 11.93 -6.98 -20.95
C ASP A 130 12.45 -6.36 -19.64
N HIS A 131 12.33 -5.01 -19.48
CA HIS A 131 12.79 -4.36 -18.27
C HIS A 131 11.98 -4.87 -17.06
N PRO A 132 12.63 -5.34 -15.97
CA PRO A 132 11.95 -6.00 -14.84
C PRO A 132 10.82 -5.16 -14.23
N ARG A 133 10.99 -3.84 -14.13
CA ARG A 133 9.98 -2.94 -13.56
C ARG A 133 8.81 -2.62 -14.50
N ALA A 134 8.87 -3.05 -15.76
CA ALA A 134 7.77 -2.93 -16.73
C ALA A 134 6.97 -4.22 -16.88
N ILE A 135 7.31 -5.27 -16.12
CA ILE A 135 6.59 -6.55 -16.14
C ILE A 135 5.20 -6.35 -15.56
N LYS A 136 4.19 -6.78 -16.32
CA LYS A 136 2.83 -6.91 -15.83
C LYS A 136 2.68 -8.15 -14.95
N LEU A 137 2.09 -7.97 -13.78
CA LEU A 137 1.73 -9.10 -12.92
C LEU A 137 0.73 -10.02 -13.65
N LYS A 138 1.00 -11.32 -13.65
CA LYS A 138 0.12 -12.37 -14.17
C LYS A 138 -0.47 -13.18 -13.02
N GLU A 139 -1.60 -13.84 -13.29
CA GLU A 139 -2.25 -14.70 -12.30
C GLU A 139 -1.29 -15.75 -11.72
N SER A 140 -0.46 -16.38 -12.54
CA SER A 140 0.54 -17.38 -12.12
C SER A 140 1.64 -16.83 -11.18
N MET A 141 1.81 -15.52 -11.09
CA MET A 141 2.80 -14.88 -10.23
C MET A 141 2.23 -14.54 -8.84
N VAL A 142 0.91 -14.59 -8.66
CA VAL A 142 0.24 -14.18 -7.41
C VAL A 142 0.69 -15.02 -6.21
N ASP A 143 0.97 -16.31 -6.42
CA ASP A 143 1.44 -17.20 -5.35
C ASP A 143 2.91 -16.96 -4.95
N GLN A 144 3.65 -16.16 -5.71
CA GLN A 144 5.02 -15.74 -5.40
C GLN A 144 5.05 -14.47 -4.51
N ILE A 145 3.90 -13.87 -4.21
CA ILE A 145 3.81 -12.71 -3.31
C ILE A 145 4.13 -13.18 -1.90
N ASP A 146 5.19 -12.63 -1.33
CA ASP A 146 5.65 -12.93 0.03
C ASP A 146 5.15 -11.84 1.00
N TYR A 147 4.20 -12.21 1.87
CA TYR A 147 3.60 -11.29 2.83
C TYR A 147 4.59 -10.81 3.88
N ASP A 148 5.47 -11.69 4.38
CA ASP A 148 6.46 -11.32 5.38
C ASP A 148 7.47 -10.33 4.78
N ARG A 149 7.92 -10.60 3.57
CA ARG A 149 8.83 -9.71 2.85
C ARG A 149 8.20 -8.33 2.60
N ILE A 150 6.94 -8.28 2.22
CA ILE A 150 6.22 -7.01 2.05
C ILE A 150 6.10 -6.24 3.37
N LEU A 151 5.84 -6.91 4.49
CA LEU A 151 5.82 -6.26 5.80
C LEU A 151 7.20 -5.72 6.22
N GLU A 152 8.28 -6.44 5.90
CA GLU A 152 9.65 -5.96 6.11
C GLU A 152 9.94 -4.70 5.27
N MET A 153 9.61 -4.73 3.97
CA MET A 153 9.75 -3.57 3.08
C MET A 153 8.98 -2.36 3.60
N TYR A 154 7.73 -2.56 4.03
CA TYR A 154 6.92 -1.50 4.58
C TYR A 154 7.55 -0.93 5.86
N LYS A 155 7.93 -1.80 6.81
CA LYS A 155 8.58 -1.38 8.05
C LYS A 155 9.88 -0.63 7.80
N ASP A 156 10.68 -1.05 6.81
CA ASP A 156 11.91 -0.35 6.46
C ASP A 156 11.65 1.09 5.99
N ARG A 157 10.60 1.31 5.21
CA ARG A 157 10.24 2.65 4.69
C ARG A 157 9.58 3.56 5.73
N TYR A 158 8.93 3.00 6.74
CA TYR A 158 8.22 3.75 7.79
C TYR A 158 8.86 3.62 9.18
N LYS A 159 10.10 3.13 9.29
CA LYS A 159 10.77 2.91 10.59
C LYS A 159 11.09 4.18 11.36
N ASP A 160 11.32 5.28 10.66
CA ASP A 160 11.73 6.54 11.26
C ASP A 160 10.86 7.70 10.73
N ALA A 161 10.06 8.28 11.60
CA ALA A 161 9.22 9.43 11.27
C ALA A 161 10.03 10.71 11.06
N SER A 162 11.28 10.77 11.51
CA SER A 162 12.17 11.94 11.31
C SER A 162 12.66 12.05 9.86
N ASP A 163 12.58 10.99 9.06
CA ASP A 163 12.84 11.02 7.63
C ASP A 163 11.76 11.76 6.83
N PHE A 164 10.61 12.02 7.47
CA PHE A 164 9.45 12.64 6.81
C PHE A 164 9.40 14.14 7.06
N THR A 165 9.13 14.91 6.01
CA THR A 165 8.71 16.31 6.12
C THR A 165 7.19 16.34 6.17
N PHE A 166 6.64 16.87 7.29
CA PHE A 166 5.20 16.97 7.50
C PHE A 166 4.68 18.37 7.21
N TYR A 167 3.51 18.44 6.59
CA TYR A 167 2.71 19.62 6.31
C TYR A 167 1.34 19.45 6.97
N LEU A 168 0.87 20.50 7.61
CA LEU A 168 -0.44 20.59 8.28
C LEU A 168 -1.18 21.83 7.80
#